data_06635211334aad40bd2ee014283d6bea
#
_entry.id   06635211334aad40bd2ee014283d6bea
#
_cell.length_a   1.000
_cell.length_b   1.000
_cell.length_c   1.000
_cell.angle_alpha   90.00
_cell.angle_beta   90.00
_cell.angle_gamma   90.00
#
_symmetry.space_group_name_H-M   'P 1'
#
loop_
_entity.id
_entity.type
_entity.pdbx_description
1 polymer ?
#
loop_
_entity_poly.entity_id
_entity_poly.type
_entity_poly.pdbx_seq_one_letter_code
_entity_poly.pdbx_strand_id
1 'polypeptide(L)'
;MKISSYKKIFPVQSELPILVGLLTGNLVPDKEHPDEIIAARKSSPLVVGIGADEFFLASDATPIVEYTDKVVYLEDGEIAVLHLGKELKVVNLSNVEMTPEIKKVELNLGQLEKGGYPHFMLKEIFEQPDCIHDCMRGRINVEADNVVLSAVIDHREKLLNAKRFIIVACGTSWHAGLIGKHLIESFCRIPVEVEYASEFRYRDPVIDGQDVVIAISQSGETADTLAAVELAKSRGAFIYGICNAIGSSIPRATHTGSYIHVGPEIGVASTKAFTGQVTVLAMLALTLAKAKGTIDERHYLSIVQELNHIPEKMKEVLKLNDTLAELSKTFTYAHNFIYLGRGYSYPVALEGALKLKEISYIHAEGYPAAEMKHGPIALIDAEMPVVVIATQNGLYEKVLSNIQEIKARKGKVIAFVTKGDTVISKIADCSIELPETIECLDPLITTVPLQLLAYHIAVCKGMDVDQPRNLA
;
A
#
# COMPACT_ATOMS: atom_id res chain seq x y z
N MET A 1 -6.39 22.06 1.29
CA MET A 1 -5.35 23.09 1.13
C MET A 1 -6.02 24.45 1.07
N LYS A 2 -5.58 25.43 1.88
CA LYS A 2 -6.23 26.75 1.94
C LYS A 2 -6.00 27.54 0.65
N ILE A 3 -7.04 28.05 0.01
CA ILE A 3 -6.93 28.93 -1.17
C ILE A 3 -5.92 30.08 -0.94
N SER A 4 -5.76 30.53 0.31
CA SER A 4 -4.85 31.62 0.71
C SER A 4 -3.35 31.30 0.67
N SER A 5 -2.93 30.03 0.64
CA SER A 5 -1.51 29.65 0.72
C SER A 5 -0.80 29.47 -0.64
N TYR A 6 -1.53 29.53 -1.75
CA TYR A 6 -0.98 29.29 -3.10
C TYR A 6 -0.36 30.51 -3.82
N LYS A 7 -0.53 31.72 -3.30
CA LYS A 7 0.13 32.90 -3.87
C LYS A 7 1.68 32.82 -3.97
N LYS A 8 2.30 31.79 -3.38
CA LYS A 8 3.77 31.66 -3.31
C LYS A 8 4.40 30.77 -4.40
N ILE A 9 3.63 29.97 -5.14
CA ILE A 9 4.21 28.93 -6.03
C ILE A 9 4.12 29.30 -7.52
N PHE A 10 3.16 30.13 -7.93
CA PHE A 10 3.05 30.60 -9.31
C PHE A 10 2.77 32.10 -9.38
N PRO A 11 3.57 32.88 -10.15
CA PRO A 11 3.27 34.27 -10.41
C PRO A 11 2.14 34.38 -11.44
N VAL A 12 0.89 34.32 -10.98
CA VAL A 12 -0.27 34.64 -11.82
C VAL A 12 -0.68 36.04 -11.54
N GLN A 13 -0.73 36.85 -12.60
CA GLN A 13 -1.13 38.29 -12.56
C GLN A 13 -2.66 38.51 -12.34
N SER A 14 -3.35 37.65 -11.60
CA SER A 14 -4.74 37.85 -11.23
C SER A 14 -4.89 37.84 -9.71
N GLU A 15 -5.71 38.73 -9.19
CA GLU A 15 -5.96 38.86 -7.75
C GLU A 15 -6.79 37.74 -7.12
N LEU A 16 -7.15 36.72 -7.91
CA LEU A 16 -7.87 35.54 -7.46
C LEU A 16 -6.94 34.40 -7.10
N PRO A 17 -7.12 33.78 -5.94
CA PRO A 17 -6.33 32.61 -5.55
C PRO A 17 -6.76 31.38 -6.37
N ILE A 18 -5.98 31.04 -7.38
CA ILE A 18 -6.15 29.80 -8.14
C ILE A 18 -5.45 28.68 -7.37
N LEU A 19 -6.20 27.66 -7.01
CA LEU A 19 -5.67 26.45 -6.45
C LEU A 19 -5.24 25.50 -7.58
N VAL A 20 -3.95 25.35 -7.80
CA VAL A 20 -3.41 24.24 -8.59
C VAL A 20 -2.74 23.28 -7.59
N GLY A 21 -3.53 22.41 -7.00
CA GLY A 21 -3.00 21.15 -6.47
C GLY A 21 -2.79 20.19 -7.64
N LEU A 22 -2.14 19.07 -7.42
CA LEU A 22 -1.97 17.95 -8.37
C LEU A 22 -3.35 17.31 -8.73
N LEU A 23 -4.23 18.13 -9.25
CA LEU A 23 -5.54 17.72 -9.74
C LEU A 23 -5.39 17.49 -11.23
N THR A 24 -5.46 16.26 -11.66
CA THR A 24 -5.67 15.89 -13.07
C THR A 24 -7.07 16.28 -13.55
N GLY A 25 -7.83 17.05 -12.75
CA GLY A 25 -9.14 17.63 -13.06
C GLY A 25 -9.02 19.08 -13.50
N ASN A 26 -9.91 19.53 -14.40
CA ASN A 26 -9.94 20.90 -14.90
C ASN A 26 -10.53 21.85 -13.85
N LEU A 27 -9.65 22.65 -13.21
CA LEU A 27 -10.03 23.83 -12.44
C LEU A 27 -10.00 25.03 -13.38
N VAL A 28 -11.12 25.68 -13.58
CA VAL A 28 -11.21 26.88 -14.40
C VAL A 28 -11.83 27.98 -13.56
N PRO A 29 -11.12 29.11 -13.34
CA PRO A 29 -11.79 30.33 -12.89
C PRO A 29 -12.79 30.75 -13.96
N ASP A 30 -14.02 31.00 -13.57
CA ASP A 30 -15.00 31.55 -14.50
C ASP A 30 -14.62 32.99 -14.81
N LYS A 31 -14.40 33.28 -16.09
CA LYS A 31 -14.08 34.67 -16.54
C LYS A 31 -15.24 35.63 -16.41
N GLU A 32 -16.46 35.11 -16.41
CA GLU A 32 -17.70 35.90 -16.27
C GLU A 32 -18.10 36.04 -14.81
N HIS A 33 -17.65 35.09 -13.94
CA HIS A 33 -17.92 35.08 -12.51
C HIS A 33 -16.62 34.93 -11.71
N PRO A 34 -15.84 36.01 -11.54
CA PRO A 34 -14.51 35.97 -10.93
C PRO A 34 -14.49 35.51 -9.46
N ASP A 35 -15.64 35.47 -8.81
CA ASP A 35 -15.82 35.04 -7.42
C ASP A 35 -16.13 33.52 -7.31
N GLU A 36 -16.17 32.82 -8.45
CA GLU A 36 -16.52 31.40 -8.50
C GLU A 36 -15.34 30.54 -8.97
N ILE A 37 -15.15 29.36 -8.33
CA ILE A 37 -14.27 28.31 -8.80
C ILE A 37 -15.16 27.16 -9.23
N ILE A 38 -14.95 26.70 -10.45
CA ILE A 38 -15.63 25.51 -10.99
C ILE A 38 -14.66 24.33 -10.95
N ALA A 39 -15.10 23.25 -10.32
CA ALA A 39 -14.34 22.01 -10.21
C ALA A 39 -15.18 20.84 -10.75
N ALA A 40 -14.68 20.14 -11.77
CA ALA A 40 -15.40 19.06 -12.43
C ALA A 40 -14.63 17.74 -12.28
N ARG A 41 -15.36 16.66 -11.99
CA ARG A 41 -14.81 15.32 -11.98
C ARG A 41 -15.13 14.59 -13.29
N LYS A 42 -14.07 14.01 -13.86
CA LYS A 42 -14.18 13.01 -14.93
C LYS A 42 -13.02 12.02 -14.81
N SER A 43 -13.29 10.82 -14.37
CA SER A 43 -12.34 9.71 -14.14
C SER A 43 -11.40 9.90 -12.94
N SER A 44 -10.79 11.09 -12.77
CA SER A 44 -9.92 11.38 -11.63
C SER A 44 -10.74 11.79 -10.41
N PRO A 45 -10.42 11.27 -9.21
CA PRO A 45 -11.14 11.61 -8.00
C PRO A 45 -11.03 13.08 -7.65
N LEU A 46 -12.13 13.64 -7.10
CA LEU A 46 -12.20 15.01 -6.64
C LEU A 46 -13.06 15.11 -5.39
N VAL A 47 -12.47 15.63 -4.31
CA VAL A 47 -13.11 15.82 -3.01
C VAL A 47 -13.19 17.32 -2.71
N VAL A 48 -14.35 17.75 -2.27
CA VAL A 48 -14.60 19.12 -1.82
C VAL A 48 -14.73 19.12 -0.30
N GLY A 49 -13.83 19.82 0.40
CA GLY A 49 -13.96 20.11 1.83
C GLY A 49 -14.75 21.38 2.07
N ILE A 50 -15.65 21.35 3.05
CA ILE A 50 -16.50 22.49 3.41
C ILE A 50 -16.02 23.05 4.75
N GLY A 51 -15.31 24.18 4.72
CA GLY A 51 -14.93 24.94 5.91
C GLY A 51 -15.99 25.94 6.36
N ALA A 52 -15.67 26.78 7.36
CA ALA A 52 -16.60 27.80 7.86
C ALA A 52 -16.85 28.93 6.84
N ASP A 53 -15.77 29.44 6.24
CA ASP A 53 -15.82 30.51 5.23
C ASP A 53 -14.91 30.20 4.04
N GLU A 54 -14.66 28.90 3.78
CA GLU A 54 -13.70 28.47 2.78
C GLU A 54 -14.05 27.08 2.26
N PHE A 55 -13.57 26.77 1.05
CA PHE A 55 -13.64 25.45 0.46
C PHE A 55 -12.24 24.91 0.20
N PHE A 56 -12.13 23.58 0.23
CA PHE A 56 -10.90 22.87 -0.04
C PHE A 56 -11.13 21.89 -1.19
N LEU A 57 -10.14 21.74 -2.06
CA LEU A 57 -10.19 20.78 -3.16
C LEU A 57 -8.95 19.90 -3.11
N ALA A 58 -9.17 18.59 -3.21
CA ALA A 58 -8.09 17.61 -3.24
C ALA A 58 -8.53 16.34 -4.00
N SER A 59 -7.58 15.47 -4.34
CA SER A 59 -7.87 14.16 -4.91
C SER A 59 -8.38 13.14 -3.88
N ASP A 60 -8.05 13.34 -2.60
CA ASP A 60 -8.55 12.55 -1.47
C ASP A 60 -8.82 13.44 -0.25
N ALA A 61 -9.41 12.87 0.80
CA ALA A 61 -9.80 13.65 1.97
C ALA A 61 -8.64 13.93 2.95
N THR A 62 -7.52 13.22 2.88
CA THR A 62 -6.42 13.30 3.85
C THR A 62 -5.87 14.73 4.02
N PRO A 63 -5.52 15.47 2.96
CA PRO A 63 -5.03 16.85 3.10
C PRO A 63 -6.11 17.87 3.51
N ILE A 64 -7.39 17.48 3.47
CA ILE A 64 -8.53 18.36 3.81
C ILE A 64 -8.84 18.31 5.31
N VAL A 65 -8.64 17.15 5.95
CA VAL A 65 -9.11 16.90 7.32
C VAL A 65 -8.46 17.81 8.36
N GLU A 66 -7.25 18.32 8.11
CA GLU A 66 -6.62 19.33 8.96
C GLU A 66 -7.47 20.61 9.09
N TYR A 67 -8.30 20.90 8.09
CA TYR A 67 -9.07 22.14 7.98
C TYR A 67 -10.58 21.96 8.21
N THR A 68 -11.13 20.80 7.82
CA THR A 68 -12.55 20.47 7.99
C THR A 68 -12.78 18.97 7.98
N ASP A 69 -13.74 18.50 8.79
CA ASP A 69 -14.21 17.12 8.82
C ASP A 69 -15.37 16.85 7.84
N LYS A 70 -15.87 17.90 7.15
CA LYS A 70 -17.00 17.81 6.22
C LYS A 70 -16.50 17.79 4.79
N VAL A 71 -16.74 16.67 4.10
CA VAL A 71 -16.32 16.48 2.71
C VAL A 71 -17.46 16.01 1.81
N VAL A 72 -17.37 16.38 0.54
CA VAL A 72 -18.22 15.85 -0.54
C VAL A 72 -17.30 15.19 -1.57
N TYR A 73 -17.53 13.92 -1.83
CA TYR A 73 -16.88 13.19 -2.93
C TYR A 73 -17.73 13.36 -4.18
N LEU A 74 -17.22 14.06 -5.17
CA LEU A 74 -17.93 14.20 -6.44
C LEU A 74 -17.97 12.86 -7.18
N GLU A 75 -19.06 12.60 -7.90
CA GLU A 75 -19.18 11.49 -8.83
C GLU A 75 -18.77 11.91 -10.25
N ASP A 76 -18.55 10.91 -11.15
CA ASP A 76 -18.17 11.21 -12.54
C ASP A 76 -19.28 11.98 -13.26
N GLY A 77 -18.90 13.09 -13.87
CA GLY A 77 -19.82 14.01 -14.53
C GLY A 77 -20.48 15.03 -13.60
N GLU A 78 -20.09 15.08 -12.33
CA GLU A 78 -20.49 16.14 -11.41
C GLU A 78 -19.52 17.32 -11.47
N ILE A 79 -20.11 18.51 -11.29
CA ILE A 79 -19.44 19.80 -11.32
C ILE A 79 -19.79 20.52 -10.03
N ALA A 80 -18.79 20.84 -9.23
CA ALA A 80 -18.93 21.69 -8.06
C ALA A 80 -18.70 23.16 -8.43
N VAL A 81 -19.59 24.02 -8.00
CA VAL A 81 -19.47 25.48 -8.11
C VAL A 81 -19.22 26.01 -6.71
N LEU A 82 -18.02 26.54 -6.49
CA LEU A 82 -17.54 27.04 -5.20
C LEU A 82 -17.56 28.54 -5.20
N HIS A 83 -18.39 29.13 -4.37
CA HIS A 83 -18.50 30.58 -4.19
C HIS A 83 -18.33 30.92 -2.71
N LEU A 84 -17.37 31.77 -2.37
CA LEU A 84 -17.17 32.21 -0.99
C LEU A 84 -18.44 32.84 -0.39
N GLY A 85 -18.83 32.40 0.79
CA GLY A 85 -20.00 32.88 1.49
C GLY A 85 -21.34 32.31 1.00
N LYS A 86 -21.33 31.33 0.07
CA LYS A 86 -22.53 30.60 -0.35
C LYS A 86 -22.36 29.10 -0.05
N GLU A 87 -23.47 28.39 -0.02
CA GLU A 87 -23.46 26.91 0.10
C GLU A 87 -22.85 26.27 -1.16
N LEU A 88 -22.23 25.09 -0.97
CA LEU A 88 -21.71 24.31 -2.06
C LEU A 88 -22.82 23.92 -3.02
N LYS A 89 -22.66 24.27 -4.28
CA LYS A 89 -23.57 23.86 -5.34
C LYS A 89 -22.92 22.80 -6.21
N VAL A 90 -23.62 21.68 -6.41
CA VAL A 90 -23.19 20.60 -7.31
C VAL A 90 -24.21 20.45 -8.43
N VAL A 91 -23.75 20.38 -9.67
CA VAL A 91 -24.59 20.15 -10.85
C VAL A 91 -24.01 18.99 -11.67
N ASN A 92 -24.85 18.32 -12.44
CA ASN A 92 -24.38 17.32 -13.40
C ASN A 92 -24.11 17.95 -14.79
N LEU A 93 -23.61 17.15 -15.74
CA LEU A 93 -23.34 17.62 -17.11
C LEU A 93 -24.58 18.14 -17.88
N SER A 94 -25.77 17.85 -17.38
CA SER A 94 -27.04 18.36 -17.95
C SER A 94 -27.53 19.65 -17.22
N ASN A 95 -26.65 20.22 -16.36
CA ASN A 95 -26.95 21.40 -15.53
C ASN A 95 -28.13 21.19 -14.56
N VAL A 96 -28.38 19.98 -14.15
CA VAL A 96 -29.36 19.64 -13.11
C VAL A 96 -28.67 19.73 -11.75
N GLU A 97 -29.25 20.49 -10.83
CA GLU A 97 -28.73 20.62 -9.47
C GLU A 97 -28.89 19.34 -8.69
N MET A 98 -27.78 18.89 -8.08
CA MET A 98 -27.70 17.68 -7.27
C MET A 98 -27.61 18.06 -5.79
N THR A 99 -28.19 17.28 -4.91
CA THR A 99 -27.98 17.45 -3.47
C THR A 99 -26.71 16.71 -3.07
N PRO A 100 -25.61 17.41 -2.71
CA PRO A 100 -24.36 16.74 -2.37
C PRO A 100 -24.49 15.96 -1.06
N GLU A 101 -24.02 14.72 -1.03
CA GLU A 101 -23.91 13.95 0.20
C GLU A 101 -22.68 14.43 1.00
N ILE A 102 -22.93 15.22 2.05
CA ILE A 102 -21.88 15.67 2.96
C ILE A 102 -21.53 14.52 3.91
N LYS A 103 -20.30 14.02 3.80
CA LYS A 103 -19.75 12.99 4.68
C LYS A 103 -18.89 13.62 5.75
N LYS A 104 -18.98 13.06 6.96
CA LYS A 104 -18.07 13.41 8.05
C LYS A 104 -16.90 12.45 8.05
N VAL A 105 -15.67 12.98 7.93
CA VAL A 105 -14.44 12.20 8.00
C VAL A 105 -14.02 12.12 9.46
N GLU A 106 -14.09 10.94 10.05
CA GLU A 106 -13.62 10.68 11.41
C GLU A 106 -12.11 10.47 11.41
N LEU A 107 -11.33 11.55 11.49
CA LEU A 107 -9.88 11.50 11.66
C LEU A 107 -9.49 12.19 12.97
N ASN A 108 -8.64 11.54 13.75
CA ASN A 108 -8.12 12.11 14.98
C ASN A 108 -6.95 13.05 14.65
N LEU A 109 -7.03 14.34 15.01
CA LEU A 109 -5.97 15.34 14.77
C LEU A 109 -4.59 14.88 15.27
N GLY A 110 -4.53 14.13 16.37
CA GLY A 110 -3.28 13.57 16.88
C GLY A 110 -2.60 12.57 15.91
N GLN A 111 -3.35 12.00 14.96
CA GLN A 111 -2.79 11.13 13.94
C GLN A 111 -2.11 11.92 12.79
N LEU A 112 -2.47 13.20 12.62
CA LEU A 112 -1.91 14.10 11.61
C LEU A 112 -0.64 14.81 12.07
N GLU A 113 -0.22 14.61 13.32
CA GLU A 113 1.02 15.17 13.87
C GLU A 113 2.15 14.14 13.78
N LYS A 114 3.38 14.60 13.65
CA LYS A 114 4.58 13.71 13.64
C LYS A 114 4.84 12.99 14.97
N GLY A 115 4.18 13.39 16.05
CA GLY A 115 4.26 12.71 17.36
C GLY A 115 5.68 12.59 17.93
N GLY A 116 6.56 13.57 17.66
CA GLY A 116 7.96 13.56 18.08
C GLY A 116 8.94 12.89 17.10
N TYR A 117 8.44 12.28 16.03
CA TYR A 117 9.29 11.75 14.96
C TYR A 117 9.76 12.87 13.99
N PRO A 118 10.96 12.76 13.40
CA PRO A 118 11.45 13.75 12.45
C PRO A 118 10.63 13.78 11.15
N HIS A 119 10.09 12.62 10.75
CA HIS A 119 9.35 12.44 9.49
C HIS A 119 8.09 11.60 9.71
N PHE A 120 7.04 11.82 8.90
CA PHE A 120 5.83 11.00 8.91
C PHE A 120 6.14 9.55 8.53
N MET A 121 6.97 9.31 7.53
CA MET A 121 7.36 7.96 7.14
C MET A 121 7.93 7.16 8.31
N LEU A 122 8.81 7.73 9.13
CA LEU A 122 9.35 7.02 10.30
C LEU A 122 8.26 6.74 11.33
N LYS A 123 7.40 7.73 11.64
CA LYS A 123 6.24 7.53 12.51
C LYS A 123 5.38 6.36 12.02
N GLU A 124 5.04 6.35 10.74
CA GLU A 124 4.19 5.34 10.13
C GLU A 124 4.82 3.94 10.13
N ILE A 125 6.15 3.86 9.99
CA ILE A 125 6.88 2.60 10.18
C ILE A 125 6.75 2.10 11.64
N PHE A 126 6.86 3.01 12.63
CA PHE A 126 6.75 2.65 14.04
C PHE A 126 5.31 2.38 14.49
N GLU A 127 4.30 2.89 13.79
CA GLU A 127 2.88 2.62 14.06
C GLU A 127 2.42 1.23 13.61
N GLN A 128 3.19 0.52 12.79
CA GLN A 128 2.76 -0.75 12.18
C GLN A 128 2.27 -1.79 13.20
N PRO A 129 2.90 -2.01 14.37
CA PRO A 129 2.38 -2.96 15.35
C PRO A 129 0.94 -2.65 15.78
N ASP A 130 0.65 -1.40 16.07
CA ASP A 130 -0.67 -0.97 16.51
C ASP A 130 -1.67 -1.00 15.33
N CYS A 131 -1.22 -0.62 14.13
CA CYS A 131 -2.02 -0.72 12.90
C CYS A 131 -2.42 -2.17 12.59
N ILE A 132 -1.54 -3.14 12.77
CA ILE A 132 -1.86 -4.55 12.55
C ILE A 132 -2.84 -5.05 13.63
N HIS A 133 -2.65 -4.65 14.88
CA HIS A 133 -3.61 -4.94 15.93
C HIS A 133 -5.02 -4.38 15.58
N ASP A 134 -5.10 -3.12 15.14
CA ASP A 134 -6.36 -2.49 14.74
C ASP A 134 -6.98 -3.15 13.51
N CYS A 135 -6.16 -3.57 12.55
CA CYS A 135 -6.59 -4.35 11.38
C CYS A 135 -7.26 -5.67 11.77
N MET A 136 -6.78 -6.31 12.84
CA MET A 136 -7.30 -7.58 13.35
C MET A 136 -8.46 -7.43 14.33
N ARG A 137 -8.64 -6.25 14.93
CA ARG A 137 -9.63 -5.99 15.97
C ARG A 137 -11.05 -6.33 15.51
N GLY A 138 -11.74 -7.17 16.28
CA GLY A 138 -13.09 -7.66 15.99
C GLY A 138 -13.15 -8.68 14.83
N ARG A 139 -12.01 -9.04 14.24
CA ARG A 139 -11.91 -10.01 13.15
C ARG A 139 -11.21 -11.30 13.56
N ILE A 140 -10.30 -11.23 14.53
CA ILE A 140 -9.71 -12.40 15.18
C ILE A 140 -10.36 -12.57 16.55
N ASN A 141 -10.97 -13.72 16.77
CA ASN A 141 -11.45 -14.14 18.08
C ASN A 141 -10.43 -15.15 18.64
N VAL A 142 -9.59 -14.69 19.54
CA VAL A 142 -8.50 -15.50 20.14
C VAL A 142 -9.06 -16.64 20.99
N GLU A 143 -10.20 -16.42 21.70
CA GLU A 143 -10.82 -17.45 22.54
C GLU A 143 -11.47 -18.58 21.72
N ALA A 144 -11.96 -18.25 20.52
CA ALA A 144 -12.58 -19.20 19.60
C ALA A 144 -11.64 -19.67 18.49
N ASP A 145 -10.38 -19.25 18.52
CA ASP A 145 -9.36 -19.54 17.50
C ASP A 145 -9.93 -19.40 16.08
N ASN A 146 -10.52 -18.25 15.79
CA ASN A 146 -11.25 -18.05 14.55
C ASN A 146 -11.00 -16.67 13.94
N VAL A 147 -10.97 -16.62 12.60
CA VAL A 147 -10.96 -15.39 11.82
C VAL A 147 -12.30 -15.19 11.15
N VAL A 148 -12.86 -13.99 11.30
CA VAL A 148 -14.17 -13.63 10.77
C VAL A 148 -14.08 -12.36 9.95
N LEU A 149 -14.41 -12.44 8.67
CA LEU A 149 -14.60 -11.29 7.80
C LEU A 149 -16.08 -11.27 7.35
N SER A 150 -16.85 -10.27 7.80
CA SER A 150 -18.27 -10.14 7.48
C SER A 150 -18.52 -10.17 5.97
N ALA A 151 -17.70 -9.46 5.20
CA ALA A 151 -17.77 -9.45 3.73
C ALA A 151 -17.65 -10.85 3.08
N VAL A 152 -16.92 -11.78 3.72
CA VAL A 152 -16.81 -13.17 3.25
C VAL A 152 -18.06 -13.98 3.64
N ILE A 153 -18.60 -13.73 4.84
CA ILE A 153 -19.81 -14.42 5.31
C ILE A 153 -21.00 -14.04 4.43
N ASP A 154 -21.19 -12.75 4.19
CA ASP A 154 -22.33 -12.21 3.44
C ASP A 154 -22.32 -12.65 1.97
N HIS A 155 -21.15 -12.90 1.41
CA HIS A 155 -20.96 -13.29 0.00
C HIS A 155 -20.29 -14.65 -0.18
N ARG A 156 -20.44 -15.53 0.83
CA ARG A 156 -19.75 -16.82 0.92
C ARG A 156 -19.89 -17.65 -0.36
N GLU A 157 -21.09 -17.78 -0.88
CA GLU A 157 -21.38 -18.60 -2.06
C GLU A 157 -20.59 -18.13 -3.28
N LYS A 158 -20.57 -16.84 -3.55
CA LYS A 158 -19.84 -16.25 -4.67
C LYS A 158 -18.33 -16.47 -4.54
N LEU A 159 -17.78 -16.22 -3.35
CA LEU A 159 -16.34 -16.30 -3.09
C LEU A 159 -15.82 -17.76 -3.10
N LEU A 160 -16.58 -18.70 -2.53
CA LEU A 160 -16.16 -20.12 -2.49
C LEU A 160 -16.29 -20.83 -3.84
N ASN A 161 -17.24 -20.42 -4.68
CA ASN A 161 -17.46 -20.98 -6.01
C ASN A 161 -16.72 -20.24 -7.11
N ALA A 162 -15.85 -19.27 -6.76
CA ALA A 162 -15.03 -18.56 -7.72
C ALA A 162 -14.13 -19.54 -8.51
N LYS A 163 -14.12 -19.42 -9.82
CA LYS A 163 -13.25 -20.18 -10.70
C LYS A 163 -11.79 -19.75 -10.55
N ARG A 164 -11.56 -18.45 -10.39
CA ARG A 164 -10.28 -17.84 -10.08
C ARG A 164 -10.49 -16.50 -9.38
N PHE A 165 -9.46 -16.02 -8.73
CA PHE A 165 -9.34 -14.63 -8.30
C PHE A 165 -8.40 -13.86 -9.24
N ILE A 166 -8.73 -12.59 -9.49
CA ILE A 166 -7.85 -11.66 -10.20
C ILE A 166 -7.63 -10.47 -9.27
N ILE A 167 -6.39 -10.26 -8.84
CA ILE A 167 -6.02 -9.13 -8.00
C ILE A 167 -5.55 -7.99 -8.90
N VAL A 168 -6.17 -6.81 -8.79
CA VAL A 168 -5.81 -5.62 -9.56
C VAL A 168 -5.36 -4.51 -8.60
N ALA A 169 -4.17 -3.97 -8.84
CA ALA A 169 -3.59 -2.94 -7.98
C ALA A 169 -2.44 -2.20 -8.67
N CYS A 170 -1.91 -1.16 -8.03
CA CYS A 170 -0.74 -0.41 -8.47
C CYS A 170 0.32 -0.37 -7.36
N GLY A 171 1.61 -0.31 -7.73
CA GLY A 171 2.74 -0.08 -6.83
C GLY A 171 2.78 -1.04 -5.63
N THR A 172 2.91 -0.49 -4.43
CA THR A 172 2.94 -1.21 -3.15
C THR A 172 1.76 -2.17 -2.97
N SER A 173 0.54 -1.77 -3.37
CA SER A 173 -0.65 -2.61 -3.30
C SER A 173 -0.58 -3.80 -4.26
N TRP A 174 0.10 -3.67 -5.40
CA TRP A 174 0.35 -4.79 -6.31
C TRP A 174 1.32 -5.81 -5.69
N HIS A 175 2.36 -5.34 -4.97
CA HIS A 175 3.26 -6.23 -4.22
C HIS A 175 2.51 -6.98 -3.11
N ALA A 176 1.59 -6.33 -2.38
CA ALA A 176 0.70 -7.00 -1.43
C ALA A 176 -0.17 -8.06 -2.13
N GLY A 177 -0.66 -7.75 -3.33
CA GLY A 177 -1.42 -8.68 -4.16
C GLY A 177 -0.65 -9.95 -4.51
N LEU A 178 0.66 -9.86 -4.78
CA LEU A 178 1.52 -11.03 -5.02
C LEU A 178 1.61 -11.94 -3.79
N ILE A 179 1.67 -11.37 -2.58
CA ILE A 179 1.60 -12.16 -1.34
C ILE A 179 0.22 -12.79 -1.20
N GLY A 180 -0.84 -12.02 -1.47
CA GLY A 180 -2.22 -12.52 -1.48
C GLY A 180 -2.42 -13.71 -2.43
N LYS A 181 -1.77 -13.69 -3.59
CA LYS A 181 -1.75 -14.82 -4.52
C LYS A 181 -1.20 -16.08 -3.84
N HIS A 182 -0.01 -16.00 -3.24
CA HIS A 182 0.58 -17.13 -2.55
C HIS A 182 -0.32 -17.66 -1.43
N LEU A 183 -0.91 -16.78 -0.61
CA LEU A 183 -1.81 -17.16 0.48
C LEU A 183 -3.07 -17.87 -0.03
N ILE A 184 -3.76 -17.30 -1.01
CA ILE A 184 -5.02 -17.85 -1.53
C ILE A 184 -4.76 -19.16 -2.28
N GLU A 185 -3.75 -19.22 -3.15
CA GLU A 185 -3.42 -20.46 -3.87
C GLU A 185 -3.00 -21.60 -2.91
N SER A 186 -2.20 -21.27 -1.88
CA SER A 186 -1.75 -22.28 -0.91
C SER A 186 -2.88 -22.80 -0.05
N PHE A 187 -3.73 -21.93 0.47
CA PHE A 187 -4.74 -22.32 1.46
C PHE A 187 -6.10 -22.64 0.85
N CYS A 188 -6.55 -21.85 -0.14
CA CYS A 188 -7.88 -22.01 -0.72
C CYS A 188 -7.90 -22.91 -1.95
N ARG A 189 -6.75 -23.20 -2.56
CA ARG A 189 -6.63 -23.98 -3.79
C ARG A 189 -7.45 -23.40 -4.95
N ILE A 190 -7.50 -22.06 -5.02
CA ILE A 190 -8.15 -21.30 -6.08
C ILE A 190 -7.05 -20.58 -6.87
N PRO A 191 -6.99 -20.68 -8.20
CA PRO A 191 -6.01 -19.96 -9.01
C PRO A 191 -6.13 -18.45 -8.84
N VAL A 192 -4.99 -17.74 -8.77
CA VAL A 192 -4.94 -16.29 -8.62
C VAL A 192 -4.02 -15.67 -9.68
N GLU A 193 -4.55 -14.69 -10.40
CA GLU A 193 -3.77 -13.79 -11.25
C GLU A 193 -3.57 -12.46 -10.53
N VAL A 194 -2.41 -11.82 -10.71
CA VAL A 194 -2.13 -10.50 -10.14
C VAL A 194 -1.69 -9.58 -11.27
N GLU A 195 -2.47 -8.53 -11.47
CA GLU A 195 -2.34 -7.64 -12.62
C GLU A 195 -2.05 -6.20 -12.16
N TYR A 196 -1.21 -5.51 -12.90
CA TYR A 196 -1.18 -4.05 -12.80
C TYR A 196 -2.51 -3.48 -13.30
N ALA A 197 -3.17 -2.69 -12.48
CA ALA A 197 -4.46 -2.11 -12.84
C ALA A 197 -4.37 -1.23 -14.11
N SER A 198 -3.24 -0.55 -14.31
CA SER A 198 -2.93 0.23 -15.52
C SER A 198 -2.92 -0.60 -16.79
N GLU A 199 -2.38 -1.82 -16.73
CA GLU A 199 -2.34 -2.72 -17.89
C GLU A 199 -3.69 -3.44 -18.08
N PHE A 200 -4.28 -3.90 -16.98
CA PHE A 200 -5.55 -4.62 -16.98
C PHE A 200 -6.67 -3.84 -17.67
N ARG A 201 -6.77 -2.53 -17.41
CA ARG A 201 -7.84 -1.69 -17.99
C ARG A 201 -7.77 -1.54 -19.52
N TYR A 202 -6.60 -1.77 -20.13
CA TYR A 202 -6.40 -1.54 -21.58
C TYR A 202 -6.20 -2.81 -22.40
N ARG A 203 -5.84 -3.94 -21.80
CA ARG A 203 -5.51 -5.16 -22.52
C ARG A 203 -6.68 -6.03 -22.96
N ASP A 204 -7.92 -5.62 -22.72
CA ASP A 204 -9.13 -6.41 -22.98
C ASP A 204 -9.13 -7.77 -22.24
N PRO A 205 -9.13 -7.80 -20.90
CA PRO A 205 -8.95 -9.01 -20.13
C PRO A 205 -10.12 -10.00 -20.31
N VAL A 206 -9.80 -11.30 -20.34
CA VAL A 206 -10.81 -12.35 -20.36
C VAL A 206 -11.39 -12.49 -18.95
N ILE A 207 -12.64 -12.12 -18.79
CA ILE A 207 -13.39 -12.13 -17.52
C ILE A 207 -14.79 -12.68 -17.75
N ASP A 208 -15.27 -13.47 -16.81
CA ASP A 208 -16.66 -13.94 -16.81
C ASP A 208 -17.30 -13.81 -15.41
N GLY A 209 -18.59 -14.15 -15.31
CA GLY A 209 -19.36 -14.03 -14.06
C GLY A 209 -18.96 -15.01 -12.94
N GLN A 210 -18.02 -15.91 -13.18
CA GLN A 210 -17.45 -16.84 -12.20
C GLN A 210 -16.11 -16.33 -11.63
N ASP A 211 -15.57 -15.25 -12.20
CA ASP A 211 -14.36 -14.61 -11.69
C ASP A 211 -14.69 -13.67 -10.54
N VAL A 212 -13.78 -13.62 -9.57
CA VAL A 212 -13.79 -12.62 -8.50
C VAL A 212 -12.58 -11.71 -8.70
N VAL A 213 -12.81 -10.41 -8.78
CA VAL A 213 -11.75 -9.41 -8.85
C VAL A 213 -11.55 -8.78 -7.48
N ILE A 214 -10.31 -8.83 -6.97
CA ILE A 214 -9.92 -8.17 -5.72
C ILE A 214 -9.18 -6.89 -6.08
N ALA A 215 -9.75 -5.74 -5.73
CA ALA A 215 -9.13 -4.43 -5.94
C ALA A 215 -8.45 -3.98 -4.65
N ILE A 216 -7.15 -3.67 -4.72
CA ILE A 216 -6.38 -3.22 -3.54
C ILE A 216 -5.89 -1.80 -3.77
N SER A 217 -6.20 -0.89 -2.83
CA SER A 217 -5.75 0.50 -2.87
C SER A 217 -5.69 1.09 -1.46
N GLN A 218 -4.62 1.82 -1.14
CA GLN A 218 -4.53 2.56 0.13
C GLN A 218 -5.54 3.72 0.14
N SER A 219 -5.47 4.64 -0.81
CA SER A 219 -6.34 5.82 -0.89
C SER A 219 -7.78 5.49 -1.29
N GLY A 220 -7.99 4.35 -1.99
CA GLY A 220 -9.25 4.02 -2.62
C GLY A 220 -9.64 4.95 -3.77
N GLU A 221 -8.69 5.79 -4.22
CA GLU A 221 -8.87 6.80 -5.27
C GLU A 221 -7.91 6.62 -6.46
N THR A 222 -7.17 5.51 -6.50
CA THR A 222 -6.25 5.21 -7.61
C THR A 222 -7.03 5.04 -8.90
N ALA A 223 -6.86 5.98 -9.85
CA ALA A 223 -7.67 6.07 -11.07
C ALA A 223 -7.60 4.79 -11.93
N ASP A 224 -6.42 4.18 -12.09
CA ASP A 224 -6.27 2.94 -12.85
C ASP A 224 -6.98 1.76 -12.16
N THR A 225 -6.90 1.67 -10.84
CA THR A 225 -7.57 0.62 -10.07
C THR A 225 -9.09 0.78 -10.14
N LEU A 226 -9.60 2.01 -10.03
CA LEU A 226 -11.02 2.29 -10.18
C LEU A 226 -11.52 1.90 -11.58
N ALA A 227 -10.81 2.30 -12.63
CA ALA A 227 -11.17 1.94 -14.00
C ALA A 227 -11.11 0.43 -14.27
N ALA A 228 -10.14 -0.29 -13.65
CA ALA A 228 -10.08 -1.74 -13.70
C ALA A 228 -11.30 -2.40 -13.02
N VAL A 229 -11.74 -1.86 -11.87
CA VAL A 229 -12.97 -2.28 -11.17
C VAL A 229 -14.20 -2.10 -12.05
N GLU A 230 -14.39 -0.91 -12.62
CA GLU A 230 -15.51 -0.61 -13.51
C GLU A 230 -15.55 -1.55 -14.73
N LEU A 231 -14.39 -1.77 -15.36
CA LEU A 231 -14.27 -2.70 -16.48
C LEU A 231 -14.66 -4.14 -16.08
N ALA A 232 -14.11 -4.64 -14.97
CA ALA A 232 -14.41 -6.00 -14.51
C ALA A 232 -15.88 -6.15 -14.13
N LYS A 233 -16.47 -5.16 -13.49
CA LYS A 233 -17.89 -5.11 -13.13
C LYS A 233 -18.79 -5.12 -14.36
N SER A 234 -18.44 -4.34 -15.40
CA SER A 234 -19.19 -4.32 -16.66
C SER A 234 -19.20 -5.67 -17.40
N ARG A 235 -18.23 -6.54 -17.11
CA ARG A 235 -18.12 -7.90 -17.64
C ARG A 235 -18.71 -8.98 -16.72
N GLY A 236 -19.35 -8.58 -15.64
CA GLY A 236 -20.09 -9.47 -14.75
C GLY A 236 -19.25 -10.09 -13.62
N ALA A 237 -17.98 -9.72 -13.44
CA ALA A 237 -17.17 -10.19 -12.31
C ALA A 237 -17.74 -9.69 -10.98
N PHE A 238 -17.56 -10.50 -9.92
CA PHE A 238 -17.81 -10.07 -8.56
C PHE A 238 -16.58 -9.32 -8.02
N ILE A 239 -16.79 -8.13 -7.46
CA ILE A 239 -15.69 -7.26 -7.02
C ILE A 239 -15.60 -7.21 -5.51
N TYR A 240 -14.42 -7.51 -4.97
CA TYR A 240 -14.05 -7.39 -3.55
C TYR A 240 -13.01 -6.28 -3.38
N GLY A 241 -13.25 -5.29 -2.52
CA GLY A 241 -12.34 -4.19 -2.26
C GLY A 241 -11.51 -4.38 -1.00
N ILE A 242 -10.21 -4.06 -1.05
CA ILE A 242 -9.35 -3.92 0.13
C ILE A 242 -8.78 -2.49 0.12
N CYS A 243 -9.30 -1.63 0.98
CA CYS A 243 -8.96 -0.22 1.00
C CYS A 243 -8.71 0.29 2.42
N ASN A 244 -8.01 1.42 2.55
CA ASN A 244 -7.84 2.10 3.83
C ASN A 244 -8.84 3.24 4.01
N ALA A 245 -8.98 4.11 3.00
CA ALA A 245 -9.85 5.29 3.09
C ALA A 245 -11.33 4.91 3.01
N ILE A 246 -12.04 5.12 4.11
CA ILE A 246 -13.48 4.84 4.21
C ILE A 246 -14.26 5.82 3.32
N GLY A 247 -15.21 5.28 2.53
CA GLY A 247 -16.08 6.10 1.69
C GLY A 247 -15.45 6.61 0.40
N SER A 248 -14.20 6.25 0.10
CA SER A 248 -13.54 6.56 -1.16
C SER A 248 -14.19 5.87 -2.38
N SER A 249 -13.75 6.20 -3.59
CA SER A 249 -14.40 5.79 -4.84
C SER A 249 -14.37 4.27 -5.06
N ILE A 250 -13.23 3.60 -4.81
CA ILE A 250 -13.10 2.16 -5.04
C ILE A 250 -14.06 1.35 -4.13
N PRO A 251 -14.11 1.55 -2.79
CA PRO A 251 -15.09 0.86 -1.95
C PRO A 251 -16.54 1.04 -2.40
N ARG A 252 -16.91 2.23 -2.87
CA ARG A 252 -18.26 2.48 -3.40
C ARG A 252 -18.55 1.75 -4.70
N ALA A 253 -17.53 1.54 -5.53
CA ALA A 253 -17.65 0.82 -6.80
C ALA A 253 -17.68 -0.70 -6.63
N THR A 254 -17.16 -1.25 -5.52
CA THR A 254 -17.10 -2.69 -5.25
C THR A 254 -18.43 -3.24 -4.73
N HIS A 255 -18.63 -4.57 -4.82
CA HIS A 255 -19.82 -5.23 -4.27
C HIS A 255 -19.72 -5.42 -2.76
N THR A 256 -18.51 -5.65 -2.26
CA THR A 256 -18.17 -5.81 -0.85
C THR A 256 -16.67 -5.61 -0.65
N GLY A 257 -16.21 -5.64 0.59
CA GLY A 257 -14.79 -5.51 0.87
C GLY A 257 -14.42 -5.45 2.34
N SER A 258 -13.15 -5.21 2.60
CA SER A 258 -12.59 -5.02 3.93
C SER A 258 -11.72 -3.78 3.98
N TYR A 259 -11.91 -2.95 5.00
CA TYR A 259 -10.97 -1.85 5.29
C TYR A 259 -9.77 -2.37 6.09
N ILE A 260 -8.60 -1.80 5.84
CA ILE A 260 -7.38 -2.21 6.55
C ILE A 260 -7.17 -1.51 7.90
N HIS A 261 -7.88 -0.41 8.15
CA HIS A 261 -7.91 0.33 9.44
C HIS A 261 -6.52 0.72 9.99
N VAL A 262 -5.58 1.10 9.12
CA VAL A 262 -4.23 1.53 9.55
C VAL A 262 -4.14 3.04 9.83
N GLY A 263 -5.28 3.74 9.82
CA GLY A 263 -5.32 5.19 9.96
C GLY A 263 -4.79 5.93 8.72
N PRO A 264 -4.69 7.26 8.76
CA PRO A 264 -4.15 8.06 7.65
C PRO A 264 -2.66 7.74 7.44
N GLU A 265 -2.25 7.68 6.18
CA GLU A 265 -0.86 7.54 5.75
C GLU A 265 -0.51 8.82 4.97
N ILE A 266 0.40 9.63 5.53
CA ILE A 266 0.73 10.97 5.07
C ILE A 266 2.01 10.96 4.24
N GLY A 267 2.98 10.13 4.61
CA GLY A 267 4.16 9.87 3.82
C GLY A 267 3.77 9.37 2.43
N VAL A 268 4.30 10.00 1.38
CA VAL A 268 3.97 9.63 -0.01
C VAL A 268 4.38 8.19 -0.31
N ALA A 269 5.52 7.74 0.21
CA ALA A 269 5.97 6.35 0.10
C ALA A 269 5.23 5.48 1.14
N SER A 270 4.28 4.68 0.68
CA SER A 270 3.44 3.82 1.53
C SER A 270 4.24 2.83 2.37
N THR A 271 3.88 2.65 3.63
CA THR A 271 4.54 1.76 4.60
C THR A 271 3.54 0.87 5.33
N LYS A 272 2.77 1.43 6.26
CA LYS A 272 1.80 0.71 7.11
C LYS A 272 0.60 0.18 6.32
N ALA A 273 0.23 0.82 5.21
CA ALA A 273 -0.84 0.31 4.36
C ALA A 273 -0.45 -1.04 3.72
N PHE A 274 0.82 -1.25 3.36
CA PHE A 274 1.29 -2.52 2.83
C PHE A 274 1.07 -3.66 3.84
N THR A 275 1.56 -3.52 5.06
CA THR A 275 1.43 -4.54 6.09
C THR A 275 -0.02 -4.77 6.49
N GLY A 276 -0.85 -3.71 6.52
CA GLY A 276 -2.30 -3.82 6.70
C GLY A 276 -2.99 -4.60 5.57
N GLN A 277 -2.62 -4.34 4.31
CA GLN A 277 -3.14 -5.08 3.15
C GLN A 277 -2.76 -6.56 3.21
N VAL A 278 -1.51 -6.88 3.53
CA VAL A 278 -1.04 -8.27 3.70
C VAL A 278 -1.80 -8.96 4.83
N THR A 279 -2.05 -8.27 5.94
CA THR A 279 -2.83 -8.81 7.07
C THR A 279 -4.26 -9.13 6.68
N VAL A 280 -4.94 -8.23 5.95
CA VAL A 280 -6.31 -8.51 5.45
C VAL A 280 -6.31 -9.65 4.45
N LEU A 281 -5.32 -9.73 3.56
CA LEU A 281 -5.20 -10.84 2.60
C LEU A 281 -4.97 -12.18 3.30
N ALA A 282 -4.18 -12.21 4.38
CA ALA A 282 -3.99 -13.41 5.21
C ALA A 282 -5.30 -13.83 5.88
N MET A 283 -6.02 -12.87 6.49
CA MET A 283 -7.33 -13.15 7.09
C MET A 283 -8.36 -13.61 6.05
N LEU A 284 -8.37 -13.02 4.86
CA LEU A 284 -9.23 -13.42 3.74
C LEU A 284 -8.95 -14.86 3.33
N ALA A 285 -7.68 -15.20 3.10
CA ALA A 285 -7.28 -16.55 2.72
C ALA A 285 -7.63 -17.58 3.79
N LEU A 286 -7.39 -17.28 5.08
CA LEU A 286 -7.73 -18.14 6.20
C LEU A 286 -9.26 -18.35 6.31
N THR A 287 -10.05 -17.28 6.20
CA THR A 287 -11.52 -17.36 6.27
C THR A 287 -12.08 -18.22 5.14
N LEU A 288 -11.59 -18.01 3.92
CA LEU A 288 -12.01 -18.78 2.75
C LEU A 288 -11.57 -20.25 2.84
N ALA A 289 -10.33 -20.51 3.24
CA ALA A 289 -9.78 -21.86 3.36
C ALA A 289 -10.52 -22.69 4.40
N LYS A 290 -10.82 -22.10 5.57
CA LYS A 290 -11.64 -22.75 6.62
C LYS A 290 -13.05 -23.03 6.10
N ALA A 291 -13.69 -22.06 5.45
CA ALA A 291 -15.04 -22.21 4.91
C ALA A 291 -15.12 -23.25 3.78
N LYS A 292 -14.04 -23.45 3.03
CA LYS A 292 -13.90 -24.43 1.93
C LYS A 292 -13.43 -25.80 2.42
N GLY A 293 -12.87 -25.90 3.63
CA GLY A 293 -12.31 -27.12 4.18
C GLY A 293 -10.99 -27.55 3.49
N THR A 294 -10.20 -26.61 3.00
CA THR A 294 -8.97 -26.86 2.23
C THR A 294 -7.68 -26.69 3.05
N ILE A 295 -7.81 -26.26 4.30
CA ILE A 295 -6.69 -26.12 5.25
C ILE A 295 -6.88 -27.09 6.42
N ASP A 296 -5.80 -27.72 6.87
CA ASP A 296 -5.81 -28.54 8.10
C ASP A 296 -6.08 -27.67 9.33
N GLU A 297 -6.91 -28.17 10.26
CA GLU A 297 -7.32 -27.41 11.45
C GLU A 297 -6.13 -26.97 12.31
N ARG A 298 -5.13 -27.86 12.53
CA ARG A 298 -3.96 -27.53 13.37
C ARG A 298 -3.12 -26.44 12.71
N HIS A 299 -2.96 -26.55 11.40
CA HIS A 299 -2.22 -25.55 10.64
C HIS A 299 -2.95 -24.21 10.63
N TYR A 300 -4.27 -24.22 10.45
CA TYR A 300 -5.11 -23.03 10.57
C TYR A 300 -4.93 -22.35 11.93
N LEU A 301 -5.07 -23.11 13.02
CA LEU A 301 -4.95 -22.59 14.38
C LEU A 301 -3.56 -22.01 14.65
N SER A 302 -2.51 -22.68 14.19
CA SER A 302 -1.14 -22.18 14.35
C SER A 302 -0.92 -20.84 13.66
N ILE A 303 -1.50 -20.63 12.47
CA ILE A 303 -1.38 -19.36 11.75
C ILE A 303 -2.21 -18.27 12.44
N VAL A 304 -3.42 -18.57 12.92
CA VAL A 304 -4.26 -17.59 13.64
C VAL A 304 -3.58 -17.11 14.92
N GLN A 305 -3.01 -18.05 15.70
CA GLN A 305 -2.27 -17.72 16.91
C GLN A 305 -1.02 -16.90 16.59
N GLU A 306 -0.27 -17.30 15.59
CA GLU A 306 0.93 -16.58 15.17
C GLU A 306 0.60 -15.17 14.65
N LEU A 307 -0.47 -15.01 13.87
CA LEU A 307 -0.92 -13.71 13.37
C LEU A 307 -1.22 -12.75 14.53
N ASN A 308 -1.80 -13.25 15.62
CA ASN A 308 -2.06 -12.47 16.83
C ASN A 308 -0.76 -12.02 17.54
N HIS A 309 0.36 -12.73 17.35
CA HIS A 309 1.68 -12.38 17.92
C HIS A 309 2.51 -11.46 17.02
N ILE A 310 2.11 -11.27 15.76
CA ILE A 310 2.85 -10.42 14.81
C ILE A 310 3.12 -9.01 15.33
N PRO A 311 2.15 -8.30 15.96
CA PRO A 311 2.42 -6.96 16.50
C PRO A 311 3.60 -6.92 17.48
N GLU A 312 3.73 -7.91 18.36
CA GLU A 312 4.83 -7.95 19.33
C GLU A 312 6.17 -8.27 18.64
N LYS A 313 6.17 -9.15 17.65
CA LYS A 313 7.36 -9.43 16.84
C LYS A 313 7.80 -8.20 16.03
N MET A 314 6.85 -7.43 15.50
CA MET A 314 7.17 -6.16 14.83
C MET A 314 7.81 -5.16 15.79
N LYS A 315 7.34 -5.06 17.06
CA LYS A 315 7.99 -4.23 18.08
C LYS A 315 9.44 -4.68 18.36
N GLU A 316 9.72 -5.99 18.27
CA GLU A 316 11.08 -6.49 18.38
C GLU A 316 11.94 -6.05 17.18
N VAL A 317 11.40 -6.13 15.96
CA VAL A 317 12.08 -5.67 14.74
C VAL A 317 12.36 -4.18 14.76
N LEU A 318 11.46 -3.36 15.28
CA LEU A 318 11.64 -1.91 15.36
C LEU A 318 12.81 -1.49 16.27
N LYS A 319 13.25 -2.37 17.20
CA LYS A 319 14.47 -2.14 18.00
C LYS A 319 15.76 -2.15 17.17
N LEU A 320 15.69 -2.66 15.94
CA LEU A 320 16.80 -2.64 14.98
C LEU A 320 17.00 -1.26 14.33
N ASN A 321 16.15 -0.27 14.62
CA ASN A 321 16.20 1.08 14.04
C ASN A 321 17.61 1.68 14.04
N ASP A 322 18.27 1.72 15.20
CA ASP A 322 19.59 2.32 15.33
C ASP A 322 20.69 1.50 14.63
N THR A 323 20.56 0.17 14.66
CA THR A 323 21.46 -0.73 13.91
C THR A 323 21.38 -0.49 12.41
N LEU A 324 20.15 -0.34 11.88
CA LEU A 324 19.92 -0.06 10.48
C LEU A 324 20.34 1.36 10.09
N ALA A 325 20.21 2.33 11.01
CA ALA A 325 20.73 3.68 10.82
C ALA A 325 22.27 3.70 10.65
N GLU A 326 22.99 2.97 11.52
CA GLU A 326 24.46 2.85 11.38
C GLU A 326 24.84 2.10 10.10
N LEU A 327 24.18 0.99 9.79
CA LEU A 327 24.42 0.23 8.57
C LEU A 327 24.22 1.09 7.31
N SER A 328 23.20 1.91 7.29
CA SER A 328 22.83 2.77 6.15
C SER A 328 23.94 3.74 5.76
N LYS A 329 24.73 4.22 6.71
CA LYS A 329 25.87 5.13 6.45
C LYS A 329 26.90 4.50 5.53
N THR A 330 27.05 3.17 5.59
CA THR A 330 28.01 2.41 4.78
C THR A 330 27.63 2.38 3.29
N PHE A 331 26.36 2.56 2.95
CA PHE A 331 25.85 2.38 1.60
C PHE A 331 25.42 3.67 0.90
N THR A 332 25.74 4.83 1.47
CA THR A 332 25.41 6.15 0.88
C THR A 332 26.08 6.40 -0.47
N TYR A 333 27.18 5.70 -0.76
CA TYR A 333 27.90 5.77 -2.04
C TYR A 333 27.16 5.07 -3.18
N ALA A 334 26.29 4.09 -2.85
CA ALA A 334 25.70 3.22 -3.85
C ALA A 334 24.70 3.96 -4.74
N HIS A 335 24.77 3.69 -6.03
CA HIS A 335 23.83 4.18 -7.03
C HIS A 335 22.80 3.11 -7.45
N ASN A 336 23.15 1.85 -7.21
CA ASN A 336 22.32 0.71 -7.55
C ASN A 336 22.24 -0.26 -6.37
N PHE A 337 21.11 -0.96 -6.26
CA PHE A 337 20.87 -2.04 -5.30
C PHE A 337 20.12 -3.19 -5.96
N ILE A 338 20.41 -4.40 -5.56
CA ILE A 338 19.61 -5.57 -5.91
C ILE A 338 18.98 -6.13 -4.64
N TYR A 339 17.71 -6.46 -4.72
CA TYR A 339 16.95 -7.12 -3.66
C TYR A 339 16.55 -8.51 -4.12
N LEU A 340 16.80 -9.52 -3.31
CA LEU A 340 16.52 -10.91 -3.64
C LEU A 340 15.64 -11.58 -2.61
N GLY A 341 14.62 -12.28 -3.07
CA GLY A 341 13.74 -13.09 -2.26
C GLY A 341 13.25 -14.32 -3.03
N ARG A 342 12.69 -15.30 -2.31
CA ARG A 342 12.04 -16.48 -2.89
C ARG A 342 10.68 -16.72 -2.23
N GLY A 343 9.74 -17.30 -2.98
CA GLY A 343 8.39 -17.53 -2.46
C GLY A 343 7.75 -16.27 -1.92
N TYR A 344 7.28 -16.28 -0.68
CA TYR A 344 6.70 -15.11 -0.01
C TYR A 344 7.67 -13.92 0.12
N SER A 345 8.98 -14.18 0.16
CA SER A 345 9.99 -13.13 0.29
C SER A 345 10.28 -12.39 -1.02
N TYR A 346 9.88 -12.91 -2.19
CA TYR A 346 10.09 -12.20 -3.45
C TYR A 346 9.26 -10.90 -3.55
N PRO A 347 7.95 -10.89 -3.28
CA PRO A 347 7.19 -9.64 -3.22
C PRO A 347 7.73 -8.64 -2.20
N VAL A 348 8.29 -9.11 -1.09
CA VAL A 348 8.93 -8.25 -0.08
C VAL A 348 10.22 -7.63 -0.62
N ALA A 349 11.00 -8.38 -1.39
CA ALA A 349 12.18 -7.85 -2.08
C ALA A 349 11.81 -6.75 -3.09
N LEU A 350 10.71 -6.93 -3.83
CA LEU A 350 10.16 -5.89 -4.71
C LEU A 350 9.76 -4.64 -3.93
N GLU A 351 9.08 -4.81 -2.79
CA GLU A 351 8.64 -3.69 -1.94
C GLU A 351 9.81 -2.94 -1.32
N GLY A 352 10.83 -3.65 -0.80
CA GLY A 352 12.05 -3.02 -0.29
C GLY A 352 12.79 -2.23 -1.36
N ALA A 353 12.92 -2.77 -2.57
CA ALA A 353 13.51 -2.08 -3.71
C ALA A 353 12.69 -0.84 -4.11
N LEU A 354 11.36 -0.93 -4.10
CA LEU A 354 10.47 0.20 -4.39
C LEU A 354 10.68 1.31 -3.36
N LYS A 355 10.67 1.00 -2.06
CA LYS A 355 10.87 2.01 -0.99
C LYS A 355 12.21 2.72 -1.15
N LEU A 356 13.30 1.97 -1.37
CA LEU A 356 14.61 2.60 -1.57
C LEU A 356 14.62 3.52 -2.79
N LYS A 357 14.04 3.09 -3.90
CA LYS A 357 13.95 3.85 -5.15
C LYS A 357 13.17 5.16 -4.97
N GLU A 358 12.01 5.09 -4.34
CA GLU A 358 11.08 6.22 -4.18
C GLU A 358 11.70 7.38 -3.39
N ILE A 359 12.37 7.08 -2.29
CA ILE A 359 12.80 8.10 -1.32
C ILE A 359 14.28 8.47 -1.40
N SER A 360 15.15 7.58 -1.94
CA SER A 360 16.60 7.84 -2.03
C SER A 360 17.09 8.13 -3.45
N TYR A 361 16.24 7.88 -4.45
CA TYR A 361 16.56 7.96 -5.89
C TYR A 361 17.68 7.02 -6.33
N ILE A 362 18.01 6.01 -5.53
CA ILE A 362 18.90 4.93 -5.90
C ILE A 362 18.14 3.98 -6.83
N HIS A 363 18.76 3.56 -7.92
CA HIS A 363 18.18 2.53 -8.77
C HIS A 363 18.20 1.19 -8.04
N ALA A 364 17.05 0.71 -7.62
CA ALA A 364 16.89 -0.53 -6.87
C ALA A 364 15.88 -1.45 -7.55
N GLU A 365 16.23 -2.73 -7.69
CA GLU A 365 15.38 -3.73 -8.30
C GLU A 365 15.27 -5.00 -7.47
N GLY A 366 14.07 -5.57 -7.41
CA GLY A 366 13.80 -6.85 -6.76
C GLY A 366 13.70 -7.98 -7.77
N TYR A 367 14.33 -9.11 -7.46
CA TYR A 367 14.27 -10.30 -8.32
C TYR A 367 13.94 -11.56 -7.51
N PRO A 368 13.25 -12.55 -8.12
CA PRO A 368 13.29 -13.90 -7.58
C PRO A 368 14.75 -14.37 -7.55
N ALA A 369 15.25 -14.79 -6.40
CA ALA A 369 16.70 -15.03 -6.25
C ALA A 369 17.28 -16.03 -7.26
N ALA A 370 16.50 -16.99 -7.73
CA ALA A 370 16.92 -17.91 -8.78
C ALA A 370 17.09 -17.24 -10.15
N GLU A 371 16.24 -16.24 -10.46
CA GLU A 371 16.28 -15.51 -11.74
C GLU A 371 17.48 -14.59 -11.86
N MET A 372 18.19 -14.32 -10.75
CA MET A 372 19.45 -13.60 -10.78
C MET A 372 20.43 -14.18 -11.82
N LYS A 373 20.44 -15.52 -11.99
CA LYS A 373 21.32 -16.24 -12.94
C LYS A 373 21.01 -15.93 -14.41
N HIS A 374 19.81 -15.46 -14.71
CA HIS A 374 19.31 -15.26 -16.06
C HIS A 374 19.44 -13.80 -16.54
N GLY A 375 20.50 -13.12 -16.09
CA GLY A 375 20.84 -11.75 -16.51
C GLY A 375 21.38 -10.88 -15.38
N PRO A 376 20.61 -10.62 -14.31
CA PRO A 376 21.00 -9.70 -13.23
C PRO A 376 22.34 -9.99 -12.56
N ILE A 377 22.79 -11.24 -12.57
CA ILE A 377 24.09 -11.64 -12.03
C ILE A 377 25.27 -10.95 -12.70
N ALA A 378 25.09 -10.46 -13.94
CA ALA A 378 26.10 -9.70 -14.64
C ALA A 378 26.38 -8.32 -14.01
N LEU A 379 25.45 -7.81 -13.20
CA LEU A 379 25.55 -6.54 -12.49
C LEU A 379 26.30 -6.67 -11.15
N ILE A 380 26.55 -7.90 -10.68
CA ILE A 380 27.17 -8.15 -9.37
C ILE A 380 28.67 -7.86 -9.45
N ASP A 381 29.12 -6.89 -8.67
CA ASP A 381 30.52 -6.53 -8.46
C ASP A 381 30.77 -6.17 -6.97
N ALA A 382 31.97 -5.67 -6.66
CA ALA A 382 32.35 -5.34 -5.29
C ALA A 382 31.65 -4.07 -4.73
N GLU A 383 31.02 -3.28 -5.57
CA GLU A 383 30.35 -2.03 -5.18
C GLU A 383 28.82 -2.14 -5.23
N MET A 384 28.29 -3.26 -5.74
CA MET A 384 26.86 -3.53 -5.80
C MET A 384 26.37 -4.17 -4.50
N PRO A 385 25.63 -3.45 -3.64
CA PRO A 385 24.97 -4.04 -2.49
C PRO A 385 23.80 -4.93 -2.92
N VAL A 386 23.75 -6.11 -2.35
CA VAL A 386 22.68 -7.09 -2.59
C VAL A 386 21.99 -7.39 -1.28
N VAL A 387 20.74 -6.97 -1.16
CA VAL A 387 19.88 -7.29 -0.02
C VAL A 387 19.22 -8.64 -0.27
N VAL A 388 19.35 -9.57 0.67
CA VAL A 388 18.79 -10.91 0.54
C VAL A 388 17.90 -11.21 1.75
N ILE A 389 16.64 -11.57 1.50
CA ILE A 389 15.72 -12.07 2.52
C ILE A 389 15.95 -13.58 2.62
N ALA A 390 16.49 -14.02 3.75
CA ALA A 390 17.05 -15.37 3.96
C ALA A 390 16.56 -15.96 5.28
N THR A 391 15.28 -15.85 5.57
CA THR A 391 14.64 -16.45 6.74
C THR A 391 14.60 -17.98 6.66
N GLN A 392 14.55 -18.65 7.82
CA GLN A 392 14.45 -20.11 7.91
C GLN A 392 13.06 -20.57 7.43
N ASN A 393 13.04 -21.12 6.22
CA ASN A 393 11.84 -21.67 5.60
C ASN A 393 12.22 -22.80 4.63
N GLY A 394 11.24 -23.36 3.94
CA GLY A 394 11.47 -24.47 2.99
C GLY A 394 12.42 -24.15 1.82
N LEU A 395 12.75 -22.89 1.59
CA LEU A 395 13.63 -22.43 0.50
C LEU A 395 15.02 -21.96 0.97
N TYR A 396 15.31 -22.06 2.27
CA TYR A 396 16.54 -21.56 2.89
C TYR A 396 17.83 -22.05 2.17
N GLU A 397 17.96 -23.34 1.94
CA GLU A 397 19.13 -23.93 1.25
C GLU A 397 19.30 -23.39 -0.19
N LYS A 398 18.19 -23.06 -0.84
CA LYS A 398 18.22 -22.46 -2.18
C LYS A 398 18.68 -21.00 -2.14
N VAL A 399 18.27 -20.26 -1.11
CA VAL A 399 18.73 -18.88 -0.88
C VAL A 399 20.21 -18.86 -0.51
N LEU A 400 20.66 -19.78 0.36
CA LEU A 400 22.06 -19.96 0.71
C LEU A 400 22.93 -20.18 -0.54
N SER A 401 22.51 -21.04 -1.46
CA SER A 401 23.22 -21.25 -2.73
C SER A 401 23.30 -19.96 -3.57
N ASN A 402 22.24 -19.17 -3.62
CA ASN A 402 22.25 -17.89 -4.33
C ASN A 402 23.23 -16.88 -3.68
N ILE A 403 23.29 -16.83 -2.34
CA ILE A 403 24.26 -16.00 -1.61
C ILE A 403 25.70 -16.41 -1.96
N GLN A 404 26.00 -17.71 -1.99
CA GLN A 404 27.34 -18.22 -2.36
C GLN A 404 27.75 -17.78 -3.78
N GLU A 405 26.79 -17.76 -4.71
CA GLU A 405 27.03 -17.31 -6.09
C GLU A 405 27.35 -15.81 -6.17
N ILE A 406 26.68 -14.99 -5.35
CA ILE A 406 26.96 -13.56 -5.22
C ILE A 406 28.35 -13.34 -4.65
N LYS A 407 28.67 -14.04 -3.56
CA LYS A 407 29.98 -13.96 -2.89
C LYS A 407 31.14 -14.41 -3.78
N ALA A 408 30.93 -15.43 -4.63
CA ALA A 408 31.93 -15.88 -5.62
C ALA A 408 32.28 -14.77 -6.63
N ARG A 409 31.41 -13.74 -6.80
CA ARG A 409 31.62 -12.55 -7.67
C ARG A 409 32.01 -11.31 -6.88
N LYS A 410 32.36 -11.46 -5.61
CA LYS A 410 32.74 -10.38 -4.69
C LYS A 410 31.60 -9.41 -4.35
N GLY A 411 30.34 -9.77 -4.65
CA GLY A 411 29.17 -8.96 -4.29
C GLY A 411 29.05 -8.78 -2.77
N LYS A 412 28.58 -7.63 -2.34
CA LYS A 412 28.33 -7.31 -0.93
C LYS A 412 26.92 -7.70 -0.53
N VAL A 413 26.80 -8.65 0.40
CA VAL A 413 25.53 -9.23 0.83
C VAL A 413 25.09 -8.63 2.16
N ILE A 414 23.91 -8.06 2.19
CA ILE A 414 23.15 -7.69 3.40
C ILE A 414 22.04 -8.72 3.54
N ALA A 415 22.17 -9.63 4.49
CA ALA A 415 21.22 -10.72 4.68
C ALA A 415 20.28 -10.44 5.87
N PHE A 416 18.98 -10.55 5.65
CA PHE A 416 17.97 -10.57 6.71
C PHE A 416 17.66 -12.04 7.02
N VAL A 417 18.06 -12.48 8.20
CA VAL A 417 18.05 -13.90 8.61
C VAL A 417 17.19 -14.11 9.84
N THR A 418 16.72 -15.33 10.06
CA THR A 418 16.06 -15.69 11.31
C THR A 418 17.06 -15.66 12.46
N LYS A 419 16.64 -15.21 13.63
CA LYS A 419 17.44 -15.13 14.85
C LYS A 419 18.12 -16.44 15.17
N GLY A 420 19.44 -16.34 15.44
CA GLY A 420 20.28 -17.51 15.71
C GLY A 420 20.81 -18.23 14.46
N ASP A 421 20.65 -17.66 13.26
CA ASP A 421 21.29 -18.19 12.06
C ASP A 421 22.82 -18.14 12.20
N THR A 422 23.45 -19.28 11.92
CA THR A 422 24.91 -19.44 12.02
C THR A 422 25.59 -19.78 10.71
N VAL A 423 24.81 -19.98 9.65
CA VAL A 423 25.31 -20.38 8.33
C VAL A 423 25.44 -19.18 7.41
N ILE A 424 24.33 -18.51 7.09
CA ILE A 424 24.32 -17.33 6.22
C ILE A 424 25.04 -16.17 6.89
N SER A 425 24.89 -15.98 8.20
CA SER A 425 25.55 -14.94 8.97
C SER A 425 27.09 -15.00 8.91
N LYS A 426 27.68 -16.15 8.62
CA LYS A 426 29.15 -16.29 8.41
C LYS A 426 29.60 -15.95 7.00
N ILE A 427 28.70 -15.95 6.03
CA ILE A 427 29.01 -15.76 4.60
C ILE A 427 28.67 -14.35 4.14
N ALA A 428 27.60 -13.78 4.67
CA ALA A 428 27.14 -12.43 4.37
C ALA A 428 28.14 -11.38 4.91
N ASP A 429 28.22 -10.22 4.26
CA ASP A 429 29.03 -9.08 4.75
C ASP A 429 28.35 -8.40 5.94
N CYS A 430 27.02 -8.42 5.97
CA CYS A 430 26.23 -7.99 7.10
C CYS A 430 25.01 -8.90 7.24
N SER A 431 24.66 -9.27 8.46
CA SER A 431 23.45 -10.02 8.76
C SER A 431 22.63 -9.30 9.83
N ILE A 432 21.32 -9.23 9.58
CA ILE A 432 20.31 -8.65 10.47
C ILE A 432 19.39 -9.78 10.91
N GLU A 433 19.37 -10.04 12.19
CA GLU A 433 18.56 -11.12 12.79
C GLU A 433 17.12 -10.62 13.03
N LEU A 434 16.14 -11.43 12.60
CA LEU A 434 14.72 -11.20 12.76
C LEU A 434 14.05 -12.27 13.60
N PRO A 435 13.01 -11.97 14.37
CA PRO A 435 12.26 -12.98 15.10
C PRO A 435 11.69 -14.04 14.15
N GLU A 436 11.73 -15.28 14.59
CA GLU A 436 11.13 -16.40 13.86
C GLU A 436 9.62 -16.24 13.76
N THR A 437 9.05 -16.58 12.61
CA THR A 437 7.60 -16.64 12.39
C THR A 437 7.25 -17.73 11.37
N ILE A 438 5.95 -18.00 11.17
CA ILE A 438 5.48 -18.94 10.15
C ILE A 438 5.69 -18.32 8.76
N GLU A 439 6.20 -19.12 7.81
CA GLU A 439 6.61 -18.67 6.47
C GLU A 439 5.58 -17.76 5.77
N CYS A 440 4.30 -18.07 5.85
CA CYS A 440 3.25 -17.28 5.21
C CYS A 440 3.04 -15.89 5.85
N LEU A 441 3.56 -15.66 7.05
CA LEU A 441 3.52 -14.39 7.78
C LEU A 441 4.87 -13.66 7.78
N ASP A 442 5.95 -14.30 7.29
CA ASP A 442 7.27 -13.69 7.10
C ASP A 442 7.21 -12.29 6.45
N PRO A 443 6.36 -12.04 5.44
CA PRO A 443 6.25 -10.71 4.83
C PRO A 443 5.95 -9.59 5.81
N LEU A 444 5.18 -9.85 6.87
CA LEU A 444 4.84 -8.85 7.89
C LEU A 444 6.05 -8.46 8.75
N ILE A 445 6.98 -9.39 8.95
CA ILE A 445 8.19 -9.19 9.76
C ILE A 445 9.34 -8.66 8.91
N THR A 446 9.54 -9.19 7.72
CA THR A 446 10.69 -8.89 6.86
C THR A 446 10.57 -7.55 6.14
N THR A 447 9.37 -7.02 5.95
CA THR A 447 9.16 -5.71 5.30
C THR A 447 9.64 -4.54 6.16
N VAL A 448 9.37 -4.57 7.47
CA VAL A 448 9.66 -3.46 8.38
C VAL A 448 11.14 -3.04 8.37
N PRO A 449 12.12 -3.95 8.50
CA PRO A 449 13.53 -3.57 8.48
C PRO A 449 13.99 -3.09 7.09
N LEU A 450 13.35 -3.52 5.99
CA LEU A 450 13.64 -3.00 4.64
C LEU A 450 13.15 -1.56 4.49
N GLN A 451 12.00 -1.23 5.08
CA GLN A 451 11.50 0.15 5.12
C GLN A 451 12.44 1.04 5.94
N LEU A 452 12.91 0.58 7.11
CA LEU A 452 13.88 1.31 7.94
C LEU A 452 15.22 1.50 7.20
N LEU A 453 15.72 0.47 6.51
CA LEU A 453 16.96 0.56 5.71
C LEU A 453 16.82 1.63 4.61
N ALA A 454 15.73 1.60 3.85
CA ALA A 454 15.46 2.58 2.80
C ALA A 454 15.34 4.00 3.38
N TYR A 455 14.60 4.17 4.49
CA TYR A 455 14.44 5.43 5.20
C TYR A 455 15.79 6.01 5.63
N HIS A 456 16.62 5.24 6.33
CA HIS A 456 17.90 5.73 6.84
C HIS A 456 18.90 6.03 5.71
N ILE A 457 18.95 5.23 4.64
CA ILE A 457 19.78 5.56 3.46
C ILE A 457 19.34 6.90 2.86
N ALA A 458 18.05 7.14 2.70
CA ALA A 458 17.53 8.39 2.15
C ALA A 458 17.85 9.60 3.05
N VAL A 459 17.65 9.47 4.36
CA VAL A 459 18.00 10.50 5.35
C VAL A 459 19.51 10.81 5.33
N CYS A 460 20.37 9.78 5.31
CA CYS A 460 21.82 9.95 5.20
C CYS A 460 22.25 10.67 3.90
N LYS A 461 21.45 10.55 2.84
CA LYS A 461 21.66 11.26 1.56
C LYS A 461 21.04 12.66 1.55
N GLY A 462 20.38 13.09 2.63
CA GLY A 462 19.72 14.40 2.74
C GLY A 462 18.45 14.53 1.89
N MET A 463 17.79 13.43 1.59
CA MET A 463 16.56 13.42 0.79
C MET A 463 15.33 13.69 1.65
N ASP A 464 14.30 14.33 1.07
CA ASP A 464 12.98 14.44 1.69
C ASP A 464 12.26 13.11 1.54
N VAL A 465 12.02 12.44 2.67
CA VAL A 465 11.41 11.11 2.70
C VAL A 465 9.88 11.17 2.77
N ASP A 466 9.31 12.30 3.24
CA ASP A 466 7.86 12.49 3.33
C ASP A 466 7.26 12.96 2.00
N GLN A 467 8.01 13.81 1.26
CA GLN A 467 7.60 14.35 -0.03
C GLN A 467 8.71 14.17 -1.08
N PRO A 468 8.94 12.94 -1.55
CA PRO A 468 9.93 12.69 -2.59
C PRO A 468 9.56 13.44 -3.88
N ARG A 469 10.59 13.95 -4.59
CA ARG A 469 10.37 14.65 -5.86
C ARG A 469 9.67 13.74 -6.88
N ASN A 470 8.82 14.33 -7.73
CA ASN A 470 8.11 13.67 -8.82
C ASN A 470 7.09 12.59 -8.37
N LEU A 471 6.82 12.47 -7.08
CA LEU A 471 5.75 11.65 -6.54
C LEU A 471 4.67 12.57 -5.93
N ALA A 472 3.43 12.16 -6.00
CA ALA A 472 2.27 12.92 -5.54
C ALA A 472 1.41 12.08 -4.59
#